data_80a53772a830aaa2b75b85ea9e31ba27
#
_entry.id   80a53772a830aaa2b75b85ea9e31ba27
#
_cell.length_a   1.000
_cell.length_b   1.000
_cell.length_c   1.000
_cell.angle_alpha   90.00
_cell.angle_beta   90.00
_cell.angle_gamma   90.00
#
_symmetry.space_group_name_H-M   'P 1'
#
loop_
_entity.id
_entity.type
_entity.pdbx_description
1 polymer ?
#
loop_
_entity_poly.entity_id
_entity_poly.type
_entity_poly.pdbx_seq_one_letter_code
_entity_poly.pdbx_strand_id
1 'polypeptide(L)'
;MTSSPIHSPRRRGRSIRRGLALAAIVAGVLSTSLPGASAAGRHDDQAQLRRDADAITALGVTGVQARVITPDGRNLTVTSGVADLTSRRPVSPNGYFRIASVTKTFVATVILQLTGDGRLSLDDTVERWLPGVVSGNGNDGHAITIRQLLQHTDGIHDDYPDYTSAKDFYRHRYDTYTPEQMVARAMRHQPDFKPGKNWRYSNTGYVLLGMIIQRVTGHPWHEEVRDRIVRPLGLHHTFWPGTSPKLPQPHAETYQKFQPGKPPVDVTKQVGSGTNGEAGLVSTTADLNRFFRALLGGRLLPPAQLTQMKHTIPVSKEFQQLMPGARNGLGLFSRPLSCGGTYWGHDGGDSGWITADGVTADGRRSVTVSLSGVFADSADDVLRVAQAESKLVDDALCKAPNAGRTPR
;
A
#
# COMPACT_ATOMS: atom_id res chain seq x y z
N MET A 1 -17.44 36.18 55.74
CA MET A 1 -17.29 35.75 57.14
C MET A 1 -16.14 34.78 57.12
N THR A 2 -14.98 35.29 57.48
CA THR A 2 -14.18 35.04 58.69
C THR A 2 -13.59 33.58 58.64
N SER A 3 -12.36 33.27 58.78
CA SER A 3 -11.09 33.98 59.09
C SER A 3 -10.03 32.86 59.24
N SER A 4 -8.86 33.03 58.71
CA SER A 4 -7.62 32.36 59.19
C SER A 4 -7.38 32.73 60.70
N PRO A 5 -6.40 32.21 61.44
CA PRO A 5 -4.98 32.09 61.07
C PRO A 5 -4.09 31.09 61.88
N ILE A 6 -2.84 30.87 61.39
CA ILE A 6 -1.52 31.01 62.05
C ILE A 6 -1.13 30.01 63.19
N HIS A 7 -0.01 29.28 63.11
CA HIS A 7 1.25 29.60 63.88
C HIS A 7 2.34 28.51 63.69
N SER A 8 3.51 28.94 63.28
CA SER A 8 4.85 28.34 63.52
C SER A 8 5.30 28.83 64.96
N PRO A 9 6.32 28.35 65.68
CA PRO A 9 7.73 28.34 65.24
C PRO A 9 8.74 27.36 65.92
N ARG A 10 9.96 27.31 65.38
CA ARG A 10 11.34 27.32 66.04
C ARG A 10 11.71 26.22 67.03
N ARG A 11 12.92 25.65 67.13
CA ARG A 11 14.32 26.11 66.98
C ARG A 11 15.33 24.98 67.22
N ARG A 12 16.48 25.07 66.52
CA ARG A 12 17.89 24.88 66.92
C ARG A 12 18.39 23.57 67.56
N GLY A 13 19.49 23.08 66.99
CA GLY A 13 20.52 22.28 67.70
C GLY A 13 21.71 21.95 66.82
N ARG A 14 22.77 22.73 66.89
CA ARG A 14 24.12 22.48 66.33
C ARG A 14 24.81 21.39 67.16
N SER A 15 25.52 20.47 66.51
CA SER A 15 26.79 19.98 67.11
C SER A 15 27.72 19.47 65.95
N ILE A 16 28.91 20.07 66.04
CA ILE A 16 30.10 19.77 65.22
C ILE A 16 30.79 18.56 65.83
N ARG A 17 31.21 17.60 65.05
CA ARG A 17 32.42 16.79 65.32
C ARG A 17 33.15 16.39 64.05
N ARG A 18 34.43 16.67 64.12
CA ARG A 18 35.50 16.43 63.13
C ARG A 18 35.79 14.95 63.00
N GLY A 19 36.22 14.54 61.78
CA GLY A 19 37.25 13.52 61.76
C GLY A 19 37.23 12.60 60.54
N LEU A 20 38.33 12.69 59.84
CA LEU A 20 39.04 11.68 59.04
C LEU A 20 38.66 11.55 57.55
N ALA A 21 39.55 12.09 56.75
CA ALA A 21 39.71 11.84 55.33
C ALA A 21 40.20 10.39 55.08
N LEU A 22 39.47 9.64 54.29
CA LEU A 22 39.99 8.51 53.57
C LEU A 22 39.94 8.83 52.08
N ALA A 23 41.12 8.93 51.47
CA ALA A 23 41.26 9.04 50.02
C ALA A 23 40.94 7.70 49.38
N ALA A 24 39.76 7.60 48.71
CA ALA A 24 39.45 6.52 47.81
C ALA A 24 39.86 6.92 46.38
N ILE A 25 40.90 6.25 45.89
CA ILE A 25 41.31 6.28 44.47
C ILE A 25 40.17 5.65 43.67
N VAL A 26 39.34 6.44 43.00
CA VAL A 26 38.39 5.96 42.02
C VAL A 26 39.17 5.79 40.71
N ALA A 27 39.51 4.57 40.38
CA ALA A 27 39.96 4.17 39.04
C ALA A 27 38.79 4.39 38.07
N GLY A 28 38.78 5.52 37.35
CA GLY A 28 37.84 5.78 36.28
C GLY A 28 38.04 4.81 35.15
N VAL A 29 37.17 3.79 35.06
CA VAL A 29 37.01 2.99 33.84
C VAL A 29 36.31 3.89 32.82
N LEU A 30 37.10 4.51 31.95
CA LEU A 30 36.58 5.12 30.72
C LEU A 30 36.00 4.01 29.86
N SER A 31 34.70 3.79 30.00
CA SER A 31 33.91 3.01 29.02
C SER A 31 33.84 3.83 27.74
N THR A 32 34.81 3.66 26.86
CA THR A 32 34.68 4.13 25.47
C THR A 32 33.60 3.28 24.82
N SER A 33 32.36 3.73 24.88
CA SER A 33 31.30 3.22 24.03
C SER A 33 31.68 3.50 22.58
N LEU A 34 32.06 2.44 21.86
CA LEU A 34 32.28 2.47 20.42
C LEU A 34 30.96 2.81 19.69
N PRO A 35 30.84 4.00 19.06
CA PRO A 35 29.64 4.36 18.30
C PRO A 35 29.64 3.79 16.86
N GLY A 36 30.48 2.78 16.56
CA GLY A 36 30.78 2.46 15.15
C GLY A 36 29.77 1.56 14.43
N ALA A 37 29.18 0.58 15.10
CA ALA A 37 28.41 -0.46 14.39
C ALA A 37 26.98 -0.04 13.98
N SER A 38 26.34 0.85 14.73
CA SER A 38 24.97 1.32 14.44
C SER A 38 24.92 2.42 13.38
N ALA A 39 26.00 3.19 13.21
CA ALA A 39 26.08 4.25 12.18
C ALA A 39 26.44 3.68 10.80
N ALA A 40 27.34 2.71 10.74
CA ALA A 40 27.75 2.07 9.48
C ALA A 40 26.58 1.33 8.81
N GLY A 41 25.77 0.56 9.56
CA GLY A 41 24.59 -0.12 9.04
C GLY A 41 23.47 0.82 8.59
N ARG A 42 23.41 2.05 9.12
CA ARG A 42 22.46 3.10 8.69
C ARG A 42 22.79 3.69 7.33
N HIS A 43 24.07 3.93 7.07
CA HIS A 43 24.54 4.45 5.78
C HIS A 43 24.35 3.42 4.67
N ASP A 44 24.48 2.14 4.99
CA ASP A 44 24.38 1.06 4.03
C ASP A 44 22.92 0.83 3.57
N ASP A 45 21.94 0.79 4.48
CA ASP A 45 20.49 0.65 4.15
C ASP A 45 20.01 1.81 3.25
N GLN A 46 20.37 3.05 3.58
CA GLN A 46 19.98 4.23 2.80
C GLN A 46 20.66 4.27 1.44
N ALA A 47 21.94 3.90 1.38
CA ALA A 47 22.70 3.85 0.15
C ALA A 47 22.19 2.75 -0.79
N GLN A 48 21.81 1.57 -0.25
CA GLN A 48 21.20 0.51 -1.05
C GLN A 48 19.88 0.96 -1.64
N LEU A 49 18.97 1.49 -0.81
CA LEU A 49 17.67 1.99 -1.26
C LEU A 49 17.83 3.07 -2.36
N ARG A 50 18.88 3.90 -2.26
CA ARG A 50 19.23 4.89 -3.29
C ARG A 50 19.65 4.22 -4.58
N ARG A 51 20.58 3.25 -4.54
CA ARG A 51 21.04 2.51 -5.73
C ARG A 51 19.87 1.83 -6.45
N ASP A 52 18.96 1.22 -5.72
CA ASP A 52 17.81 0.54 -6.32
C ASP A 52 16.83 1.53 -6.97
N ALA A 53 16.58 2.68 -6.33
CA ALA A 53 15.76 3.75 -6.93
C ALA A 53 16.41 4.35 -8.19
N ASP A 54 17.74 4.55 -8.19
CA ASP A 54 18.49 5.04 -9.34
C ASP A 54 18.51 4.01 -10.49
N ALA A 55 18.58 2.71 -10.17
CA ALA A 55 18.46 1.64 -11.17
C ALA A 55 17.09 1.65 -11.88
N ILE A 56 16.00 1.94 -11.16
CA ILE A 56 14.66 2.06 -11.76
C ILE A 56 14.60 3.26 -12.71
N THR A 57 15.11 4.43 -12.30
CA THR A 57 15.11 5.60 -13.18
C THR A 57 16.01 5.44 -14.40
N ALA A 58 17.10 4.65 -14.30
CA ALA A 58 17.95 4.29 -15.44
C ALA A 58 17.21 3.46 -16.51
N LEU A 59 16.09 2.81 -16.17
CA LEU A 59 15.20 2.09 -17.10
C LEU A 59 14.18 3.02 -17.80
N GLY A 60 14.28 4.35 -17.61
CA GLY A 60 13.39 5.33 -18.26
C GLY A 60 12.18 5.75 -17.42
N VAL A 61 12.08 5.32 -16.16
CA VAL A 61 11.07 5.84 -15.24
C VAL A 61 11.39 7.28 -14.88
N THR A 62 10.42 8.19 -14.98
CA THR A 62 10.62 9.63 -14.79
C THR A 62 11.01 9.96 -13.36
N GLY A 63 10.29 9.40 -12.39
CA GLY A 63 10.52 9.65 -10.98
C GLY A 63 10.18 8.48 -10.08
N VAL A 64 10.95 8.33 -9.03
CA VAL A 64 10.79 7.30 -7.98
C VAL A 64 10.78 7.98 -6.62
N GLN A 65 9.83 7.62 -5.77
CA GLN A 65 9.91 7.87 -4.34
C GLN A 65 9.75 6.53 -3.60
N ALA A 66 10.64 6.26 -2.67
CA ALA A 66 10.63 5.05 -1.86
C ALA A 66 10.81 5.39 -0.38
N ARG A 67 10.08 4.68 0.47
CA ARG A 67 10.12 4.84 1.93
C ARG A 67 10.12 3.49 2.60
N VAL A 68 11.08 3.29 3.51
CA VAL A 68 11.20 2.09 4.33
C VAL A 68 11.02 2.46 5.80
N ILE A 69 10.22 1.69 6.51
CA ILE A 69 10.17 1.73 7.98
C ILE A 69 10.82 0.46 8.50
N THR A 70 11.89 0.63 9.27
CA THR A 70 12.64 -0.48 9.86
C THR A 70 12.00 -0.98 11.16
N PRO A 71 12.36 -2.19 11.65
CA PRO A 71 11.80 -2.72 12.91
C PRO A 71 12.09 -1.88 14.16
N ASP A 72 13.17 -1.10 14.14
CA ASP A 72 13.54 -0.13 15.19
C ASP A 72 12.86 1.25 14.99
N GLY A 73 11.94 1.36 14.03
CA GLY A 73 11.14 2.57 13.79
C GLY A 73 11.84 3.65 12.96
N ARG A 74 13.05 3.40 12.42
CA ARG A 74 13.70 4.36 11.53
C ARG A 74 12.90 4.52 10.24
N ASN A 75 12.92 5.74 9.71
CA ASN A 75 12.26 6.12 8.46
C ASN A 75 13.37 6.47 7.44
N LEU A 76 13.55 5.60 6.46
CA LEU A 76 14.48 5.79 5.36
C LEU A 76 13.68 6.23 4.14
N THR A 77 14.03 7.37 3.57
CA THR A 77 13.32 7.91 2.39
C THR A 77 14.33 8.30 1.33
N VAL A 78 14.09 7.87 0.10
CA VAL A 78 14.87 8.27 -1.07
C VAL A 78 13.94 8.67 -2.20
N THR A 79 14.46 9.53 -3.07
CA THR A 79 13.83 9.89 -4.34
C THR A 79 14.87 9.85 -5.44
N SER A 80 14.48 9.45 -6.65
CA SER A 80 15.36 9.43 -7.83
C SER A 80 14.62 10.01 -9.03
N GLY A 81 15.36 10.50 -10.02
CA GLY A 81 14.78 11.12 -11.21
C GLY A 81 14.15 12.49 -10.94
N VAL A 82 13.13 12.83 -11.71
CA VAL A 82 12.46 14.15 -11.68
C VAL A 82 10.96 14.00 -11.53
N ALA A 83 10.34 15.02 -10.93
CA ALA A 83 8.88 15.12 -10.78
C ALA A 83 8.20 15.71 -12.01
N ASP A 84 8.95 16.32 -12.91
CA ASP A 84 8.43 17.00 -14.10
C ASP A 84 9.54 17.03 -15.18
N LEU A 85 9.23 16.52 -16.35
CA LEU A 85 10.18 16.44 -17.46
C LEU A 85 10.57 17.82 -18.01
N THR A 86 9.70 18.81 -17.93
CA THR A 86 9.92 20.15 -18.46
C THR A 86 10.76 20.99 -17.51
N SER A 87 10.35 21.11 -16.26
CA SER A 87 11.04 21.94 -15.27
C SER A 87 12.22 21.24 -14.60
N ARG A 88 12.34 19.91 -14.76
CA ARG A 88 13.35 19.07 -14.10
C ARG A 88 13.27 19.15 -12.57
N ARG A 89 12.16 19.56 -12.02
CA ARG A 89 11.93 19.65 -10.56
C ARG A 89 12.18 18.28 -9.92
N PRO A 90 12.90 18.21 -8.78
CA PRO A 90 13.14 16.93 -8.09
C PRO A 90 11.85 16.32 -7.55
N VAL A 91 11.82 15.00 -7.43
CA VAL A 91 10.72 14.25 -6.81
C VAL A 91 10.63 14.62 -5.33
N SER A 92 9.43 14.93 -4.84
CA SER A 92 9.19 15.16 -3.40
C SER A 92 9.19 13.84 -2.63
N PRO A 93 9.88 13.76 -1.48
CA PRO A 93 9.84 12.56 -0.63
C PRO A 93 8.48 12.34 0.07
N ASN A 94 7.60 13.34 0.02
CA ASN A 94 6.26 13.32 0.61
C ASN A 94 5.17 13.58 -0.43
N GLY A 95 5.44 13.23 -1.70
CA GLY A 95 4.51 13.45 -2.80
C GLY A 95 3.25 12.60 -2.68
N TYR A 96 2.13 13.20 -3.09
CA TYR A 96 0.87 12.48 -3.28
C TYR A 96 0.89 11.73 -4.60
N PHE A 97 0.24 10.58 -4.64
CA PHE A 97 0.06 9.79 -5.85
C PHE A 97 -1.23 8.98 -5.81
N ARG A 98 -1.75 8.60 -6.96
CA ARG A 98 -2.84 7.64 -7.08
C ARG A 98 -2.31 6.27 -6.74
N ILE A 99 -2.93 5.60 -5.75
CA ILE A 99 -2.47 4.29 -5.29
C ILE A 99 -3.08 3.13 -6.09
N ALA A 100 -3.98 3.46 -7.00
CA ALA A 100 -4.64 2.50 -7.88
C ALA A 100 -5.13 1.26 -7.08
N SER A 101 -4.80 0.06 -7.55
CA SER A 101 -5.29 -1.20 -6.97
C SER A 101 -4.88 -1.47 -5.52
N VAL A 102 -3.95 -0.74 -4.94
CA VAL A 102 -3.70 -0.79 -3.48
C VAL A 102 -4.98 -0.44 -2.69
N THR A 103 -5.92 0.34 -3.29
CA THR A 103 -7.26 0.59 -2.78
C THR A 103 -8.01 -0.70 -2.41
N LYS A 104 -7.79 -1.78 -3.14
CA LYS A 104 -8.44 -3.08 -2.90
C LYS A 104 -8.15 -3.63 -1.50
N THR A 105 -6.95 -3.41 -0.97
CA THR A 105 -6.61 -3.83 0.39
C THR A 105 -7.41 -3.05 1.44
N PHE A 106 -7.68 -1.76 1.21
CA PHE A 106 -8.54 -0.97 2.10
C PHE A 106 -9.98 -1.49 2.06
N VAL A 107 -10.53 -1.73 0.88
CA VAL A 107 -11.89 -2.29 0.70
C VAL A 107 -11.99 -3.67 1.35
N ALA A 108 -11.04 -4.56 1.11
CA ALA A 108 -10.99 -5.89 1.72
C ALA A 108 -10.92 -5.81 3.26
N THR A 109 -10.17 -4.85 3.80
CA THR A 109 -10.11 -4.61 5.25
C THR A 109 -11.48 -4.23 5.80
N VAL A 110 -12.23 -3.34 5.14
CA VAL A 110 -13.60 -2.97 5.55
C VAL A 110 -14.53 -4.18 5.50
N ILE A 111 -14.52 -4.96 4.41
CA ILE A 111 -15.33 -6.20 4.30
C ILE A 111 -15.03 -7.15 5.46
N LEU A 112 -13.75 -7.36 5.79
CA LEU A 112 -13.34 -8.24 6.89
C LEU A 112 -13.72 -7.68 8.26
N GLN A 113 -13.71 -6.36 8.46
CA GLN A 113 -14.25 -5.74 9.67
C GLN A 113 -15.76 -5.97 9.79
N LEU A 114 -16.51 -5.77 8.70
CA LEU A 114 -17.96 -6.05 8.67
C LEU A 114 -18.28 -7.53 8.92
N THR A 115 -17.39 -8.43 8.46
CA THR A 115 -17.48 -9.86 8.79
C THR A 115 -17.24 -10.09 10.28
N GLY A 116 -16.24 -9.44 10.86
CA GLY A 116 -15.97 -9.50 12.30
C GLY A 116 -17.09 -8.92 13.16
N ASP A 117 -17.77 -7.89 12.65
CA ASP A 117 -18.97 -7.28 13.28
C ASP A 117 -20.24 -8.16 13.13
N GLY A 118 -20.16 -9.30 12.41
CA GLY A 118 -21.31 -10.19 12.14
C GLY A 118 -22.35 -9.61 11.18
N ARG A 119 -22.02 -8.53 10.44
CA ARG A 119 -22.93 -7.84 9.52
C ARG A 119 -23.04 -8.52 8.15
N LEU A 120 -22.04 -9.29 7.75
CA LEU A 120 -22.03 -10.13 6.55
C LEU A 120 -21.15 -11.36 6.77
N SER A 121 -21.29 -12.38 5.92
CA SER A 121 -20.42 -13.56 5.86
C SER A 121 -19.61 -13.55 4.58
N LEU A 122 -18.37 -14.07 4.64
CA LEU A 122 -17.56 -14.30 3.42
C LEU A 122 -18.21 -15.30 2.46
N ASP A 123 -19.10 -16.14 2.98
CA ASP A 123 -19.82 -17.17 2.21
C ASP A 123 -21.21 -16.68 1.73
N ASP A 124 -21.60 -15.44 2.07
CA ASP A 124 -22.78 -14.80 1.47
C ASP A 124 -22.57 -14.65 -0.03
N THR A 125 -23.65 -14.87 -0.79
CA THR A 125 -23.64 -14.67 -2.24
C THR A 125 -23.78 -13.21 -2.62
N VAL A 126 -23.30 -12.84 -3.82
CA VAL A 126 -23.51 -11.50 -4.39
C VAL A 126 -25.00 -11.19 -4.49
N GLU A 127 -25.81 -12.15 -4.93
CA GLU A 127 -27.27 -12.01 -5.08
C GLU A 127 -27.97 -11.62 -3.77
N ARG A 128 -27.49 -12.13 -2.63
CA ARG A 128 -28.04 -11.76 -1.30
C ARG A 128 -28.01 -10.26 -1.05
N TRP A 129 -26.92 -9.59 -1.44
CA TRP A 129 -26.70 -8.19 -1.14
C TRP A 129 -27.07 -7.26 -2.31
N LEU A 130 -26.89 -7.74 -3.53
CA LEU A 130 -27.11 -7.01 -4.78
C LEU A 130 -28.01 -7.80 -5.73
N PRO A 131 -29.30 -7.94 -5.39
CA PRO A 131 -30.23 -8.74 -6.18
C PRO A 131 -30.30 -8.30 -7.65
N GLY A 132 -30.12 -9.25 -8.57
CA GLY A 132 -30.21 -9.04 -10.02
C GLY A 132 -29.06 -8.26 -10.66
N VAL A 133 -28.08 -7.76 -9.87
CA VAL A 133 -26.96 -6.96 -10.40
C VAL A 133 -25.98 -7.81 -11.23
N VAL A 134 -25.70 -9.04 -10.78
CA VAL A 134 -24.85 -9.99 -11.50
C VAL A 134 -25.74 -11.03 -12.16
N SER A 135 -26.13 -10.76 -13.41
CA SER A 135 -27.05 -11.61 -14.17
C SER A 135 -26.90 -11.43 -15.68
N GLY A 136 -27.37 -12.38 -16.45
CA GLY A 136 -27.33 -12.37 -17.91
C GLY A 136 -26.03 -12.91 -18.48
N ASN A 137 -26.08 -13.35 -19.73
CA ASN A 137 -24.96 -13.93 -20.48
C ASN A 137 -24.22 -15.07 -19.76
N GLY A 138 -24.90 -15.82 -18.88
CA GLY A 138 -24.29 -16.88 -18.08
C GLY A 138 -23.68 -16.44 -16.76
N ASN A 139 -23.74 -15.14 -16.42
CA ASN A 139 -23.40 -14.63 -15.09
C ASN A 139 -24.51 -14.93 -14.11
N ASP A 140 -24.17 -15.35 -12.89
CA ASP A 140 -25.12 -15.72 -11.84
C ASP A 140 -24.59 -15.30 -10.46
N GLY A 141 -25.20 -14.24 -9.90
CA GLY A 141 -24.87 -13.73 -8.58
C GLY A 141 -25.12 -14.70 -7.43
N HIS A 142 -25.98 -15.73 -7.61
CA HIS A 142 -26.22 -16.78 -6.63
C HIS A 142 -25.02 -17.73 -6.49
N ALA A 143 -24.22 -17.88 -7.54
CA ALA A 143 -23.07 -18.79 -7.60
C ALA A 143 -21.75 -18.14 -7.10
N ILE A 144 -21.73 -16.81 -6.90
CA ILE A 144 -20.52 -16.05 -6.54
C ILE A 144 -20.61 -15.60 -5.09
N THR A 145 -19.58 -15.91 -4.30
CA THR A 145 -19.49 -15.48 -2.90
C THR A 145 -18.62 -14.23 -2.73
N ILE A 146 -18.79 -13.52 -1.61
CA ILE A 146 -17.92 -12.39 -1.21
C ILE A 146 -16.45 -12.83 -1.14
N ARG A 147 -16.17 -14.03 -0.62
CA ARG A 147 -14.82 -14.63 -0.62
C ARG A 147 -14.22 -14.71 -2.01
N GLN A 148 -14.99 -15.17 -2.98
CA GLN A 148 -14.53 -15.32 -4.37
C GLN A 148 -14.24 -13.97 -5.03
N LEU A 149 -15.02 -12.93 -4.75
CA LEU A 149 -14.71 -11.56 -5.18
C LEU A 149 -13.37 -11.07 -4.60
N LEU A 150 -13.17 -11.25 -3.28
CA LEU A 150 -11.93 -10.85 -2.61
C LEU A 150 -10.69 -11.61 -3.12
N GLN A 151 -10.86 -12.85 -3.58
CA GLN A 151 -9.79 -13.74 -4.05
C GLN A 151 -9.61 -13.77 -5.56
N HIS A 152 -10.38 -13.00 -6.35
CA HIS A 152 -10.34 -13.02 -7.80
C HIS A 152 -10.64 -14.41 -8.40
N THR A 153 -11.55 -15.14 -7.77
CA THR A 153 -12.03 -16.45 -8.24
C THR A 153 -13.51 -16.45 -8.61
N ASP A 154 -14.07 -15.26 -8.78
CA ASP A 154 -15.48 -15.02 -9.11
C ASP A 154 -15.81 -15.43 -10.56
N GLY A 155 -14.86 -15.37 -11.48
CA GLY A 155 -15.00 -15.70 -12.89
C GLY A 155 -15.66 -14.62 -13.74
N ILE A 156 -16.01 -13.47 -13.19
CA ILE A 156 -16.58 -12.35 -13.95
C ILE A 156 -15.55 -11.83 -14.94
N HIS A 157 -15.97 -11.64 -16.21
CA HIS A 157 -15.13 -11.00 -17.20
C HIS A 157 -14.87 -9.53 -16.85
N ASP A 158 -13.59 -9.10 -16.91
CA ASP A 158 -13.19 -7.75 -16.53
C ASP A 158 -13.15 -6.84 -17.77
N ASP A 159 -14.25 -6.14 -18.06
CA ASP A 159 -14.32 -5.11 -19.11
C ASP A 159 -14.03 -3.72 -18.52
N TYR A 160 -12.74 -3.49 -18.20
CA TYR A 160 -12.29 -2.25 -17.59
C TYR A 160 -11.95 -1.19 -18.64
N PRO A 161 -12.38 0.09 -18.47
CA PRO A 161 -12.00 1.16 -19.38
C PRO A 161 -10.49 1.37 -19.43
N ASP A 162 -9.93 1.46 -20.62
CA ASP A 162 -8.51 1.73 -20.85
C ASP A 162 -8.35 2.71 -22.01
N TYR A 163 -7.21 3.40 -22.07
CA TYR A 163 -6.88 4.36 -23.10
C TYR A 163 -5.94 3.72 -24.13
N THR A 164 -6.38 3.64 -25.36
CA THR A 164 -5.63 2.98 -26.45
C THR A 164 -4.69 3.94 -27.20
N SER A 165 -4.84 5.23 -27.02
CA SER A 165 -4.03 6.26 -27.68
C SER A 165 -4.05 7.61 -26.93
N ALA A 166 -3.10 8.49 -27.22
CA ALA A 166 -3.09 9.85 -26.69
C ALA A 166 -4.39 10.62 -27.03
N LYS A 167 -4.92 10.43 -28.24
CA LYS A 167 -6.20 11.06 -28.65
C LYS A 167 -7.37 10.52 -27.83
N ASP A 168 -7.38 9.23 -27.59
CA ASP A 168 -8.40 8.58 -26.80
C ASP A 168 -8.32 9.03 -25.33
N PHE A 169 -7.12 9.07 -24.74
CA PHE A 169 -6.90 9.64 -23.42
C PHE A 169 -7.43 11.07 -23.30
N TYR A 170 -7.03 11.98 -24.18
CA TYR A 170 -7.50 13.39 -24.09
C TYR A 170 -9.00 13.54 -24.26
N ARG A 171 -9.66 12.62 -24.97
CA ARG A 171 -11.11 12.62 -25.16
C ARG A 171 -11.84 12.15 -23.90
N HIS A 172 -11.31 11.13 -23.21
CA HIS A 172 -12.03 10.36 -22.20
C HIS A 172 -11.43 10.48 -20.77
N ARG A 173 -10.31 11.19 -20.58
CA ARG A 173 -9.61 11.31 -19.26
C ARG A 173 -10.45 11.89 -18.13
N TYR A 174 -11.59 12.48 -18.42
CA TYR A 174 -12.52 13.05 -17.44
C TYR A 174 -13.85 12.29 -17.38
N ASP A 175 -13.98 11.22 -18.13
CA ASP A 175 -15.17 10.39 -18.06
C ASP A 175 -15.25 9.73 -16.68
N THR A 176 -16.49 9.59 -16.20
CA THR A 176 -16.78 8.96 -14.92
C THR A 176 -17.77 7.82 -15.15
N TYR A 177 -17.59 6.76 -14.40
CA TYR A 177 -18.48 5.59 -14.45
C TYR A 177 -19.06 5.32 -13.07
N THR A 178 -20.39 5.15 -12.99
CA THR A 178 -20.99 4.66 -11.76
C THR A 178 -20.63 3.19 -11.53
N PRO A 179 -20.71 2.67 -10.28
CA PRO A 179 -20.52 1.23 -10.03
C PRO A 179 -21.39 0.35 -10.91
N GLU A 180 -22.66 0.73 -11.09
CA GLU A 180 -23.63 0.01 -11.91
C GLU A 180 -23.22 -0.03 -13.38
N GLN A 181 -22.70 1.09 -13.91
CA GLN A 181 -22.19 1.16 -15.29
C GLN A 181 -20.97 0.26 -15.48
N MET A 182 -20.06 0.20 -14.50
CA MET A 182 -18.90 -0.70 -14.53
C MET A 182 -19.32 -2.17 -14.53
N VAL A 183 -20.24 -2.54 -13.64
CA VAL A 183 -20.76 -3.92 -13.60
C VAL A 183 -21.52 -4.26 -14.89
N ALA A 184 -22.36 -3.35 -15.40
CA ALA A 184 -23.11 -3.56 -16.63
C ALA A 184 -22.20 -3.78 -17.87
N ARG A 185 -20.98 -3.20 -17.88
CA ARG A 185 -19.99 -3.49 -18.92
C ARG A 185 -19.56 -4.96 -18.85
N ALA A 186 -19.17 -5.43 -17.68
CA ALA A 186 -18.77 -6.83 -17.47
C ALA A 186 -19.90 -7.83 -17.79
N MET A 187 -21.14 -7.48 -17.45
CA MET A 187 -22.31 -8.35 -17.71
C MET A 187 -22.66 -8.51 -19.20
N ARG A 188 -22.06 -7.76 -20.12
CA ARG A 188 -22.19 -7.97 -21.57
C ARG A 188 -21.42 -9.19 -22.06
N HIS A 189 -20.51 -9.71 -21.24
CA HIS A 189 -19.65 -10.84 -21.56
C HIS A 189 -20.06 -12.10 -20.79
N GLN A 190 -19.71 -13.27 -21.32
CA GLN A 190 -19.82 -14.51 -20.56
C GLN A 190 -18.74 -14.56 -19.48
N PRO A 191 -18.97 -15.29 -18.37
CA PRO A 191 -17.91 -15.53 -17.39
C PRO A 191 -16.69 -16.20 -18.04
N ASP A 192 -15.49 -15.80 -17.61
CA ASP A 192 -14.24 -16.43 -18.07
C ASP A 192 -14.10 -17.88 -17.60
N PHE A 193 -14.71 -18.20 -16.44
CA PHE A 193 -14.77 -19.54 -15.85
C PHE A 193 -15.87 -19.62 -14.77
N LYS A 194 -16.21 -20.83 -14.37
CA LYS A 194 -17.18 -21.04 -13.26
C LYS A 194 -16.59 -20.56 -11.93
N PRO A 195 -17.35 -19.85 -11.07
CA PRO A 195 -16.89 -19.39 -9.78
C PRO A 195 -16.15 -20.45 -8.97
N GLY A 196 -14.98 -20.09 -8.41
CA GLY A 196 -14.11 -20.97 -7.65
C GLY A 196 -13.26 -21.97 -8.44
N LYS A 197 -13.34 -22.00 -9.78
CA LYS A 197 -12.62 -22.99 -10.59
C LYS A 197 -11.28 -22.53 -11.12
N ASN A 198 -11.04 -21.23 -11.19
CA ASN A 198 -9.77 -20.66 -11.64
C ASN A 198 -9.52 -19.32 -10.91
N TRP A 199 -8.39 -18.70 -11.22
CA TRP A 199 -8.01 -17.40 -10.74
C TRP A 199 -7.76 -16.45 -11.92
N ARG A 200 -8.38 -15.27 -11.90
CA ARG A 200 -8.11 -14.17 -12.83
C ARG A 200 -8.38 -12.87 -12.12
N TYR A 201 -7.42 -11.95 -12.20
CA TYR A 201 -7.57 -10.62 -11.58
C TYR A 201 -8.83 -9.92 -12.10
N SER A 202 -9.66 -9.40 -11.20
CA SER A 202 -10.94 -8.76 -11.52
C SER A 202 -11.07 -7.42 -10.80
N ASN A 203 -11.18 -6.33 -11.54
CA ASN A 203 -11.55 -5.02 -11.03
C ASN A 203 -13.04 -5.00 -10.69
N THR A 204 -13.86 -5.58 -11.55
CA THR A 204 -15.32 -5.68 -11.39
C THR A 204 -15.71 -6.31 -10.06
N GLY A 205 -14.97 -7.33 -9.60
CA GLY A 205 -15.19 -7.93 -8.27
C GLY A 205 -15.08 -6.92 -7.14
N TYR A 206 -14.15 -5.97 -7.22
CA TYR A 206 -13.96 -4.94 -6.19
C TYR A 206 -14.91 -3.75 -6.33
N VAL A 207 -15.44 -3.48 -7.53
CA VAL A 207 -16.59 -2.58 -7.70
C VAL A 207 -17.80 -3.16 -6.96
N LEU A 208 -18.09 -4.46 -7.15
CA LEU A 208 -19.17 -5.16 -6.41
C LEU A 208 -18.95 -5.13 -4.90
N LEU A 209 -17.73 -5.33 -4.40
CA LEU A 209 -17.43 -5.22 -2.97
C LEU A 209 -17.70 -3.81 -2.43
N GLY A 210 -17.40 -2.77 -3.19
CA GLY A 210 -17.76 -1.39 -2.85
C GLY A 210 -19.27 -1.17 -2.75
N MET A 211 -20.05 -1.72 -3.69
CA MET A 211 -21.50 -1.70 -3.66
C MET A 211 -22.07 -2.49 -2.47
N ILE A 212 -21.48 -3.66 -2.15
CA ILE A 212 -21.87 -4.47 -0.98
C ILE A 212 -21.61 -3.71 0.31
N ILE A 213 -20.47 -3.04 0.47
CA ILE A 213 -20.20 -2.18 1.64
C ILE A 213 -21.35 -1.17 1.80
N GLN A 214 -21.69 -0.45 0.74
CA GLN A 214 -22.77 0.54 0.78
C GLN A 214 -24.13 -0.10 1.14
N ARG A 215 -24.42 -1.27 0.59
CA ARG A 215 -25.67 -1.99 0.89
C ARG A 215 -25.76 -2.44 2.36
N VAL A 216 -24.65 -2.91 2.92
CA VAL A 216 -24.56 -3.37 4.31
C VAL A 216 -24.60 -2.21 5.30
N THR A 217 -23.92 -1.09 4.99
CA THR A 217 -23.68 -0.01 5.96
C THR A 217 -24.64 1.17 5.80
N GLY A 218 -25.15 1.39 4.59
CA GLY A 218 -25.88 2.61 4.21
C GLY A 218 -24.95 3.76 3.78
N HIS A 219 -23.61 3.57 3.86
CA HIS A 219 -22.62 4.57 3.52
C HIS A 219 -21.75 4.12 2.33
N PRO A 220 -21.31 5.04 1.46
CA PRO A 220 -20.40 4.71 0.37
C PRO A 220 -19.09 4.09 0.89
N TRP A 221 -18.49 3.20 0.10
CA TRP A 221 -17.27 2.47 0.49
C TRP A 221 -16.13 3.38 0.98
N HIS A 222 -15.94 4.54 0.35
CA HIS A 222 -14.86 5.48 0.71
C HIS A 222 -15.10 6.17 2.06
N GLU A 223 -16.34 6.34 2.49
CA GLU A 223 -16.67 6.83 3.82
C GLU A 223 -16.37 5.77 4.89
N GLU A 224 -16.71 4.52 4.63
CA GLU A 224 -16.36 3.40 5.53
C GLU A 224 -14.83 3.24 5.63
N VAL A 225 -14.08 3.35 4.52
CA VAL A 225 -12.61 3.38 4.55
C VAL A 225 -12.10 4.56 5.37
N ARG A 226 -12.65 5.77 5.17
CA ARG A 226 -12.29 6.95 5.95
C ARG A 226 -12.50 6.73 7.46
N ASP A 227 -13.68 6.25 7.84
CA ASP A 227 -14.10 6.20 9.23
C ASP A 227 -13.51 5.00 9.98
N ARG A 228 -13.34 3.86 9.31
CA ARG A 228 -12.81 2.63 9.92
C ARG A 228 -11.29 2.48 9.83
N ILE A 229 -10.63 3.17 8.88
CA ILE A 229 -9.19 2.98 8.63
C ILE A 229 -8.44 4.31 8.71
N VAL A 230 -8.81 5.27 7.85
CA VAL A 230 -8.04 6.51 7.65
C VAL A 230 -8.00 7.33 8.94
N ARG A 231 -9.14 7.62 9.54
CA ARG A 231 -9.24 8.41 10.79
C ARG A 231 -8.60 7.72 11.99
N PRO A 232 -8.89 6.44 12.29
CA PRO A 232 -8.29 5.74 13.43
C PRO A 232 -6.77 5.61 13.35
N LEU A 233 -6.21 5.52 12.15
CA LEU A 233 -4.76 5.44 11.95
C LEU A 233 -4.09 6.82 11.77
N GLY A 234 -4.84 7.91 11.66
CA GLY A 234 -4.30 9.23 11.37
C GLY A 234 -3.59 9.30 10.02
N LEU A 235 -4.20 8.73 8.96
CA LEU A 235 -3.69 8.77 7.59
C LEU A 235 -4.12 10.09 6.94
N HIS A 236 -3.48 11.18 7.33
CA HIS A 236 -3.91 12.54 6.95
C HIS A 236 -3.76 12.86 5.47
N HIS A 237 -3.05 12.03 4.73
CA HIS A 237 -2.77 12.20 3.31
C HIS A 237 -3.42 11.10 2.44
N THR A 238 -4.33 10.30 3.02
CA THR A 238 -5.07 9.24 2.32
C THR A 238 -6.55 9.61 2.21
N PHE A 239 -7.07 9.68 0.99
CA PHE A 239 -8.46 10.08 0.76
C PHE A 239 -8.94 9.64 -0.63
N TRP A 240 -10.26 9.63 -0.80
CA TRP A 240 -10.92 9.49 -2.09
C TRP A 240 -11.12 10.88 -2.71
N PRO A 241 -10.57 11.18 -3.90
CA PRO A 241 -10.65 12.50 -4.53
C PRO A 241 -12.00 12.77 -5.22
N GLY A 242 -12.92 11.78 -5.24
CA GLY A 242 -14.12 11.87 -6.05
C GLY A 242 -13.80 11.93 -7.54
N THR A 243 -14.49 12.81 -8.24
CA THR A 243 -14.26 13.04 -9.67
C THR A 243 -13.25 14.17 -9.95
N SER A 244 -12.45 14.57 -8.94
CA SER A 244 -11.41 15.58 -9.15
C SER A 244 -10.27 15.00 -9.99
N PRO A 245 -9.92 15.64 -11.13
CA PRO A 245 -8.78 15.21 -11.92
C PRO A 245 -7.42 15.64 -11.34
N LYS A 246 -7.42 16.45 -10.26
CA LYS A 246 -6.22 17.05 -9.67
C LYS A 246 -5.75 16.27 -8.47
N LEU A 247 -4.43 16.23 -8.28
CA LEU A 247 -3.78 15.80 -7.05
C LEU A 247 -3.35 17.01 -6.21
N PRO A 248 -3.31 16.91 -4.87
CA PRO A 248 -2.69 17.92 -4.01
C PRO A 248 -1.20 18.07 -4.29
N GLN A 249 -0.65 19.22 -3.94
CA GLN A 249 0.79 19.44 -3.94
C GLN A 249 1.41 19.00 -2.59
N PRO A 250 2.66 18.51 -2.60
CA PRO A 250 3.48 18.21 -3.79
C PRO A 250 3.10 16.88 -4.43
N HIS A 251 3.19 16.77 -5.76
CA HIS A 251 3.12 15.51 -6.51
C HIS A 251 4.10 15.55 -7.68
N ALA A 252 4.45 14.39 -8.21
CA ALA A 252 5.13 14.30 -9.49
C ALA A 252 4.10 14.33 -10.62
N GLU A 253 4.45 14.92 -11.75
CA GLU A 253 3.72 14.71 -12.98
C GLU A 253 3.95 13.27 -13.46
N THR A 254 2.97 12.68 -14.12
CA THR A 254 3.11 11.33 -14.65
C THR A 254 2.87 11.30 -16.16
N TYR A 255 3.54 10.38 -16.81
CA TYR A 255 3.57 10.32 -18.27
C TYR A 255 3.37 8.88 -18.71
N GLN A 256 2.74 8.72 -19.87
CA GLN A 256 2.53 7.42 -20.52
C GLN A 256 2.90 7.48 -21.99
N LYS A 257 3.56 6.45 -22.50
CA LYS A 257 3.69 6.20 -23.93
C LYS A 257 2.51 5.32 -24.38
N PHE A 258 1.76 5.79 -25.36
CA PHE A 258 0.67 5.03 -25.96
C PHE A 258 1.12 4.22 -27.18
N GLN A 259 2.27 4.53 -27.74
CA GLN A 259 2.84 3.84 -28.90
C GLN A 259 4.37 3.83 -28.81
N PRO A 260 5.02 2.74 -29.19
CA PRO A 260 6.48 2.64 -29.27
C PRO A 260 7.08 3.77 -30.10
N GLY A 261 8.20 4.34 -29.67
CA GLY A 261 8.93 5.40 -30.38
C GLY A 261 8.23 6.76 -30.43
N LYS A 262 7.05 6.93 -29.84
CA LYS A 262 6.38 8.22 -29.73
C LYS A 262 6.75 8.94 -28.42
N PRO A 263 6.68 10.29 -28.41
CA PRO A 263 6.89 11.05 -27.18
C PRO A 263 5.86 10.64 -26.11
N PRO A 264 6.27 10.67 -24.82
CA PRO A 264 5.35 10.45 -23.72
C PRO A 264 4.32 11.59 -23.64
N VAL A 265 3.13 11.25 -23.18
CA VAL A 265 2.01 12.16 -22.95
C VAL A 265 1.86 12.39 -21.47
N ASP A 266 1.69 13.64 -21.04
CA ASP A 266 1.32 13.96 -19.66
C ASP A 266 -0.09 13.46 -19.37
N VAL A 267 -0.20 12.51 -18.45
CA VAL A 267 -1.45 11.88 -18.02
C VAL A 267 -1.80 12.20 -16.57
N THR A 268 -1.13 13.19 -15.96
CA THR A 268 -1.33 13.58 -14.57
C THR A 268 -2.75 13.98 -14.24
N LYS A 269 -3.37 14.78 -15.14
CA LYS A 269 -4.72 15.29 -14.95
C LYS A 269 -5.74 14.38 -15.60
N GLN A 270 -6.27 13.47 -14.80
CA GLN A 270 -7.33 12.54 -15.19
C GLN A 270 -8.22 12.22 -13.99
N VAL A 271 -9.46 11.84 -14.23
CA VAL A 271 -10.32 11.31 -13.16
C VAL A 271 -9.86 9.90 -12.77
N GLY A 272 -9.25 9.20 -13.72
CA GLY A 272 -8.89 7.78 -13.56
C GLY A 272 -10.10 6.90 -13.86
N SER A 273 -9.86 5.78 -14.51
CA SER A 273 -10.92 4.80 -14.81
C SER A 273 -11.44 4.11 -13.54
N GLY A 274 -10.65 4.14 -12.44
CA GLY A 274 -10.98 3.53 -11.15
C GLY A 274 -11.39 4.57 -10.11
N THR A 275 -12.66 5.00 -10.13
CA THR A 275 -13.21 5.89 -9.09
C THR A 275 -13.96 5.15 -8.00
N ASN A 276 -14.09 3.84 -8.12
CA ASN A 276 -14.83 2.98 -7.20
C ASN A 276 -13.88 2.21 -6.27
N GLY A 277 -14.36 1.16 -5.62
CA GLY A 277 -13.59 0.38 -4.64
C GLY A 277 -12.39 -0.40 -5.18
N GLU A 278 -12.22 -0.44 -6.50
CA GLU A 278 -11.12 -1.13 -7.16
C GLU A 278 -9.81 -0.33 -7.21
N ALA A 279 -9.86 1.03 -7.26
CA ALA A 279 -8.65 1.83 -7.50
C ALA A 279 -8.70 3.31 -7.06
N GLY A 280 -9.76 3.77 -6.39
CA GLY A 280 -10.12 5.20 -6.28
C GLY A 280 -9.32 6.07 -5.30
N LEU A 281 -8.35 5.55 -4.53
CA LEU A 281 -7.69 6.33 -3.47
C LEU A 281 -6.42 7.06 -3.94
N VAL A 282 -6.15 8.18 -3.27
CA VAL A 282 -4.88 8.92 -3.29
C VAL A 282 -4.21 8.77 -1.94
N SER A 283 -2.87 8.65 -1.90
CA SER A 283 -2.12 8.53 -0.65
C SER A 283 -0.69 9.06 -0.79
N THR A 284 0.15 8.77 0.21
CA THR A 284 1.59 8.99 0.27
C THR A 284 2.31 7.72 0.74
N THR A 285 3.62 7.62 0.48
CA THR A 285 4.44 6.49 0.97
C THR A 285 4.42 6.35 2.49
N ALA A 286 4.26 7.46 3.23
CA ALA A 286 4.19 7.44 4.69
C ALA A 286 2.90 6.79 5.20
N ASP A 287 1.77 7.18 4.62
CA ASP A 287 0.45 6.68 5.03
C ASP A 287 0.28 5.21 4.66
N LEU A 288 0.72 4.79 3.47
CA LEU A 288 0.65 3.38 3.05
C LEU A 288 1.50 2.48 3.97
N ASN A 289 2.74 2.87 4.29
CA ASN A 289 3.54 2.13 5.27
C ASN A 289 2.83 2.01 6.64
N ARG A 290 2.18 3.09 7.10
CA ARG A 290 1.42 3.08 8.36
C ARG A 290 0.23 2.14 8.28
N PHE A 291 -0.50 2.15 7.16
CA PHE A 291 -1.66 1.29 6.92
C PHE A 291 -1.26 -0.18 6.93
N PHE A 292 -0.31 -0.60 6.08
CA PHE A 292 0.08 -2.01 5.97
C PHE A 292 0.69 -2.56 7.26
N ARG A 293 1.50 -1.76 7.97
CA ARG A 293 2.02 -2.16 9.29
C ARG A 293 0.92 -2.32 10.33
N ALA A 294 -0.07 -1.44 10.33
CA ALA A 294 -1.22 -1.54 11.23
C ALA A 294 -2.09 -2.77 10.91
N LEU A 295 -2.30 -3.04 9.62
CA LEU A 295 -3.08 -4.19 9.16
C LEU A 295 -2.42 -5.51 9.57
N LEU A 296 -1.15 -5.70 9.19
CA LEU A 296 -0.42 -6.96 9.47
C LEU A 296 -0.06 -7.10 10.95
N GLY A 297 0.07 -5.97 11.67
CA GLY A 297 0.24 -5.93 13.12
C GLY A 297 -1.05 -6.17 13.93
N GLY A 298 -2.18 -6.51 13.26
CA GLY A 298 -3.44 -6.87 13.91
C GLY A 298 -4.22 -5.70 14.55
N ARG A 299 -3.90 -4.46 14.18
CA ARG A 299 -4.59 -3.27 14.72
C ARG A 299 -5.93 -2.96 14.04
N LEU A 300 -6.14 -3.47 12.84
CA LEU A 300 -7.33 -3.20 12.02
C LEU A 300 -8.31 -4.36 11.98
N LEU A 301 -7.82 -5.57 12.15
CA LEU A 301 -8.60 -6.80 12.07
C LEU A 301 -8.41 -7.65 13.32
N PRO A 302 -9.48 -8.26 13.86
CA PRO A 302 -9.35 -9.33 14.86
C PRO A 302 -8.52 -10.50 14.30
N PRO A 303 -7.89 -11.34 15.16
CA PRO A 303 -7.02 -12.43 14.71
C PRO A 303 -7.67 -13.39 13.72
N ALA A 304 -8.95 -13.71 13.89
CA ALA A 304 -9.68 -14.61 12.99
C ALA A 304 -9.79 -14.04 11.57
N GLN A 305 -10.16 -12.76 11.44
CA GLN A 305 -10.28 -12.07 10.15
C GLN A 305 -8.92 -11.88 9.48
N LEU A 306 -7.88 -11.55 10.24
CA LEU A 306 -6.53 -11.44 9.70
C LEU A 306 -6.02 -12.81 9.20
N THR A 307 -6.33 -13.89 9.89
CA THR A 307 -6.03 -15.26 9.44
C THR A 307 -6.76 -15.56 8.12
N GLN A 308 -8.05 -15.23 8.02
CA GLN A 308 -8.80 -15.38 6.77
C GLN A 308 -8.18 -14.54 5.63
N MET A 309 -7.78 -13.29 5.90
CA MET A 309 -7.13 -12.42 4.91
C MET A 309 -5.83 -13.04 4.37
N LYS A 310 -5.07 -13.70 5.23
CA LYS A 310 -3.78 -14.35 4.90
C LYS A 310 -3.93 -15.77 4.36
N HIS A 311 -5.12 -16.32 4.27
CA HIS A 311 -5.34 -17.62 3.63
C HIS A 311 -5.22 -17.46 2.12
N THR A 312 -4.12 -17.94 1.55
CA THR A 312 -3.77 -17.69 0.15
C THR A 312 -4.00 -18.88 -0.76
N ILE A 313 -4.34 -18.56 -2.01
CA ILE A 313 -4.43 -19.51 -3.13
C ILE A 313 -3.39 -19.14 -4.21
N PRO A 314 -3.01 -20.07 -5.10
CA PRO A 314 -2.16 -19.76 -6.25
C PRO A 314 -2.82 -18.74 -7.17
N VAL A 315 -2.04 -17.85 -7.79
CA VAL A 315 -2.47 -17.00 -8.90
C VAL A 315 -2.26 -17.72 -10.24
N SER A 316 -2.78 -17.16 -11.35
CA SER A 316 -2.60 -17.76 -12.68
C SER A 316 -1.13 -17.80 -13.12
N LYS A 317 -0.82 -18.66 -14.09
CA LYS A 317 0.55 -18.78 -14.64
C LYS A 317 1.01 -17.48 -15.29
N GLU A 318 0.12 -16.77 -15.96
CA GLU A 318 0.40 -15.48 -16.60
C GLU A 318 0.74 -14.43 -15.55
N PHE A 319 0.02 -14.39 -14.45
CA PHE A 319 0.29 -13.46 -13.34
C PHE A 319 1.61 -13.79 -12.62
N GLN A 320 2.01 -15.06 -12.57
CA GLN A 320 3.31 -15.50 -12.06
C GLN A 320 4.50 -14.95 -12.87
N GLN A 321 4.32 -14.59 -14.14
CA GLN A 321 5.38 -13.99 -14.96
C GLN A 321 5.69 -12.55 -14.48
N LEU A 322 4.67 -11.82 -14.07
CA LEU A 322 4.83 -10.46 -13.50
C LEU A 322 5.25 -10.49 -12.04
N MET A 323 4.73 -11.44 -11.28
CA MET A 323 4.92 -11.55 -9.83
C MET A 323 5.32 -12.98 -9.42
N PRO A 324 6.59 -13.37 -9.63
CA PRO A 324 7.06 -14.72 -9.33
C PRO A 324 6.82 -15.10 -7.86
N GLY A 325 6.26 -16.29 -7.63
CA GLY A 325 5.97 -16.80 -6.29
C GLY A 325 4.77 -16.15 -5.59
N ALA A 326 4.04 -15.26 -6.26
CA ALA A 326 2.86 -14.61 -5.67
C ALA A 326 1.75 -15.62 -5.37
N ARG A 327 1.08 -15.41 -4.26
CA ARG A 327 -0.15 -16.09 -3.86
C ARG A 327 -1.16 -15.03 -3.41
N ASN A 328 -2.42 -15.23 -3.73
CA ASN A 328 -3.47 -14.25 -3.44
C ASN A 328 -4.28 -14.65 -2.19
N GLY A 329 -4.37 -13.73 -1.22
CA GLY A 329 -5.27 -13.80 -0.07
C GLY A 329 -6.59 -13.06 -0.34
N LEU A 330 -7.18 -12.42 0.69
CA LEU A 330 -8.36 -11.59 0.55
C LEU A 330 -7.94 -10.13 0.39
N GLY A 331 -7.70 -9.69 -0.86
CA GLY A 331 -7.23 -8.33 -1.17
C GLY A 331 -5.79 -8.03 -0.75
N LEU A 332 -4.98 -9.06 -0.65
CA LEU A 332 -3.58 -8.99 -0.23
C LEU A 332 -2.79 -10.12 -0.90
N PHE A 333 -1.63 -9.81 -1.44
CA PHE A 333 -0.71 -10.81 -1.98
C PHE A 333 0.37 -11.17 -0.97
N SER A 334 0.82 -12.43 -0.98
CA SER A 334 2.09 -12.84 -0.36
C SER A 334 3.10 -13.18 -1.43
N ARG A 335 4.36 -12.82 -1.20
CA ARG A 335 5.49 -13.15 -2.08
C ARG A 335 6.69 -13.64 -1.25
N PRO A 336 7.51 -14.56 -1.78
CA PRO A 336 8.74 -14.99 -1.10
C PRO A 336 9.76 -13.83 -1.04
N LEU A 337 10.55 -13.80 0.02
CA LEU A 337 11.73 -12.97 0.16
C LEU A 337 12.98 -13.78 -0.19
N SER A 338 13.96 -13.17 -0.85
CA SER A 338 15.24 -13.81 -1.19
C SER A 338 16.04 -14.26 0.06
N CYS A 339 15.84 -13.56 1.18
CA CYS A 339 16.44 -13.86 2.47
C CYS A 339 15.64 -14.89 3.31
N GLY A 340 14.60 -15.48 2.74
CA GLY A 340 13.71 -16.43 3.39
C GLY A 340 12.48 -15.80 4.01
N GLY A 341 11.42 -16.62 4.12
CA GLY A 341 10.10 -16.15 4.56
C GLY A 341 9.30 -15.48 3.44
N THR A 342 8.30 -14.70 3.83
CA THR A 342 7.38 -14.03 2.91
C THR A 342 7.10 -12.59 3.35
N TYR A 343 6.79 -11.74 2.39
CA TYR A 343 6.19 -10.43 2.64
C TYR A 343 4.77 -10.36 2.10
N TRP A 344 4.04 -9.35 2.55
CA TRP A 344 2.64 -9.12 2.21
C TRP A 344 2.48 -7.70 1.69
N GLY A 345 1.64 -7.52 0.69
CA GLY A 345 1.36 -6.21 0.10
C GLY A 345 0.36 -6.31 -1.04
N HIS A 346 0.18 -5.21 -1.73
CA HIS A 346 -0.58 -5.14 -2.96
C HIS A 346 0.07 -4.11 -3.88
N ASP A 347 0.16 -4.41 -5.16
CA ASP A 347 0.66 -3.45 -6.13
C ASP A 347 -0.50 -2.68 -6.77
N GLY A 348 -0.21 -1.52 -7.29
CA GLY A 348 -1.18 -0.68 -7.99
C GLY A 348 -0.61 -0.13 -9.29
N GLY A 349 -1.42 -0.13 -10.34
CA GLY A 349 -1.12 0.52 -11.61
C GLY A 349 -2.31 1.32 -12.11
N ASP A 350 -2.07 2.55 -12.51
CA ASP A 350 -3.00 3.43 -13.21
C ASP A 350 -2.17 4.25 -14.20
N SER A 351 -2.78 4.83 -15.22
CA SER A 351 -2.10 5.58 -16.29
C SER A 351 -0.87 6.36 -15.80
N GLY A 352 0.33 5.83 -16.07
CA GLY A 352 1.60 6.43 -15.68
C GLY A 352 2.01 6.32 -14.20
N TRP A 353 1.16 5.80 -13.30
CA TRP A 353 1.48 5.54 -11.89
C TRP A 353 1.68 4.05 -11.64
N ILE A 354 2.73 3.70 -10.91
CA ILE A 354 2.91 2.35 -10.35
C ILE A 354 3.21 2.51 -8.86
N THR A 355 2.62 1.65 -8.05
CA THR A 355 2.83 1.59 -6.60
C THR A 355 3.10 0.16 -6.20
N ALA A 356 4.15 -0.09 -5.43
CA ALA A 356 4.39 -1.37 -4.78
C ALA A 356 4.53 -1.18 -3.27
N ASP A 357 3.89 -2.08 -2.54
CA ASP A 357 3.94 -2.12 -1.09
C ASP A 357 4.40 -3.49 -0.61
N GLY A 358 5.25 -3.49 0.40
CA GLY A 358 5.69 -4.71 1.05
C GLY A 358 5.80 -4.53 2.56
N VAL A 359 5.35 -5.54 3.30
CA VAL A 359 5.51 -5.59 4.75
C VAL A 359 5.86 -7.01 5.17
N THR A 360 6.83 -7.16 6.07
CA THR A 360 7.21 -8.46 6.64
C THR A 360 6.05 -9.11 7.39
N ALA A 361 6.04 -10.44 7.49
CA ALA A 361 4.94 -11.19 8.09
C ALA A 361 4.64 -10.80 9.56
N ASP A 362 5.63 -10.25 10.27
CA ASP A 362 5.52 -9.72 11.63
C ASP A 362 5.04 -8.25 11.70
N GLY A 363 4.81 -7.59 10.55
CA GLY A 363 4.38 -6.21 10.45
C GLY A 363 5.42 -5.15 10.85
N ARG A 364 6.68 -5.57 11.13
CA ARG A 364 7.69 -4.68 11.72
C ARG A 364 8.52 -3.90 10.71
N ARG A 365 8.78 -4.49 9.54
CA ARG A 365 9.50 -3.81 8.46
C ARG A 365 8.57 -3.64 7.26
N SER A 366 8.58 -2.46 6.67
CA SER A 366 7.71 -2.17 5.52
C SER A 366 8.39 -1.23 4.53
N VAL A 367 7.99 -1.34 3.28
CA VAL A 367 8.42 -0.47 2.18
C VAL A 367 7.21 -0.08 1.35
N THR A 368 7.20 1.16 0.89
CA THR A 368 6.30 1.65 -0.16
C THR A 368 7.13 2.36 -1.20
N VAL A 369 6.88 2.01 -2.46
CA VAL A 369 7.51 2.60 -3.65
C VAL A 369 6.42 3.18 -4.53
N SER A 370 6.63 4.39 -5.07
CA SER A 370 5.78 4.96 -6.11
C SER A 370 6.65 5.39 -7.28
N LEU A 371 6.29 4.94 -8.48
CA LEU A 371 6.89 5.31 -9.74
C LEU A 371 5.95 6.26 -10.48
N SER A 372 6.50 7.30 -11.10
CA SER A 372 5.77 8.23 -11.96
C SER A 372 6.40 8.24 -13.35
N GLY A 373 5.58 8.09 -14.38
CA GLY A 373 6.00 8.08 -15.77
C GLY A 373 6.86 6.86 -16.13
N VAL A 374 6.21 5.75 -16.46
CA VAL A 374 6.87 4.55 -16.96
C VAL A 374 6.86 4.55 -18.48
N PHE A 375 8.05 4.59 -19.10
CA PHE A 375 8.21 4.60 -20.54
C PHE A 375 8.66 3.23 -21.04
N ALA A 376 7.70 2.43 -21.42
CA ALA A 376 7.95 1.12 -22.02
C ALA A 376 7.67 1.19 -23.52
N ASP A 377 8.63 0.81 -24.36
CA ASP A 377 8.42 0.64 -25.80
C ASP A 377 8.13 -0.83 -26.15
N SER A 378 8.26 -1.74 -25.18
CA SER A 378 8.03 -3.18 -25.35
C SER A 378 7.54 -3.83 -24.05
N ALA A 379 6.99 -5.03 -24.13
CA ALA A 379 6.64 -5.85 -22.97
C ALA A 379 7.88 -6.17 -22.11
N ASP A 380 9.05 -6.35 -22.74
CA ASP A 380 10.31 -6.58 -22.02
C ASP A 380 10.73 -5.37 -21.19
N ASP A 381 10.45 -4.14 -21.64
CA ASP A 381 10.72 -2.94 -20.86
C ASP A 381 9.83 -2.91 -19.60
N VAL A 382 8.54 -3.22 -19.75
CA VAL A 382 7.61 -3.33 -18.61
C VAL A 382 8.12 -4.36 -17.61
N LEU A 383 8.54 -5.53 -18.10
CA LEU A 383 9.05 -6.61 -17.25
C LEU A 383 10.33 -6.20 -16.52
N ARG A 384 11.27 -5.49 -17.19
CA ARG A 384 12.50 -4.99 -16.55
C ARG A 384 12.19 -4.00 -15.42
N VAL A 385 11.24 -3.08 -15.63
CA VAL A 385 10.82 -2.14 -14.59
C VAL A 385 10.20 -2.88 -13.41
N ALA A 386 9.28 -3.84 -13.66
CA ALA A 386 8.66 -4.65 -12.63
C ALA A 386 9.67 -5.49 -11.82
N GLN A 387 10.70 -6.04 -12.50
CA GLN A 387 11.78 -6.78 -11.84
C GLN A 387 12.65 -5.85 -10.96
N ALA A 388 12.99 -4.65 -11.44
CA ALA A 388 13.77 -3.68 -10.67
C ALA A 388 12.99 -3.16 -9.45
N GLU A 389 11.69 -2.94 -9.60
CA GLU A 389 10.79 -2.57 -8.49
C GLU A 389 10.69 -3.70 -7.46
N SER A 390 10.45 -4.94 -7.90
CA SER A 390 10.41 -6.13 -7.04
C SER A 390 11.74 -6.33 -6.29
N LYS A 391 12.87 -6.09 -6.96
CA LYS A 391 14.20 -6.14 -6.33
C LYS A 391 14.35 -5.07 -5.25
N LEU A 392 13.92 -3.82 -5.49
CA LEU A 392 13.94 -2.77 -4.48
C LEU A 392 13.11 -3.16 -3.25
N VAL A 393 11.91 -3.73 -3.45
CA VAL A 393 11.05 -4.21 -2.36
C VAL A 393 11.73 -5.32 -1.57
N ASP A 394 12.31 -6.31 -2.26
CA ASP A 394 13.02 -7.43 -1.62
C ASP A 394 14.22 -6.95 -0.81
N ASP A 395 15.13 -6.17 -1.41
CA ASP A 395 16.32 -5.61 -0.74
C ASP A 395 15.92 -4.74 0.47
N ALA A 396 14.84 -3.96 0.33
CA ALA A 396 14.34 -3.12 1.41
C ALA A 396 13.77 -3.92 2.57
N LEU A 397 13.19 -5.09 2.33
CA LEU A 397 12.60 -5.94 3.36
C LEU A 397 13.59 -6.96 3.94
N CYS A 398 14.54 -7.42 3.15
CA CYS A 398 15.62 -8.29 3.60
C CYS A 398 16.63 -7.48 4.44
N LYS A 399 17.02 -8.00 5.61
CA LYS A 399 18.20 -7.49 6.29
C LYS A 399 19.43 -7.83 5.44
N ALA A 400 20.31 -6.86 5.18
CA ALA A 400 21.67 -7.20 4.84
C ALA A 400 22.20 -8.17 5.91
N PRO A 401 22.77 -9.34 5.55
CA PRO A 401 23.41 -10.19 6.53
C PRO A 401 24.44 -9.35 7.27
N ASN A 402 24.35 -9.27 8.61
CA ASN A 402 25.41 -8.69 9.42
C ASN A 402 26.70 -9.44 9.06
N ALA A 403 27.54 -8.84 8.25
CA ALA A 403 28.92 -9.27 8.05
C ALA A 403 29.62 -9.16 9.41
N GLY A 404 29.51 -10.18 10.28
CA GLY A 404 30.16 -10.13 11.59
C GLY A 404 29.59 -11.04 12.67
N ARG A 405 28.96 -12.18 12.35
CA ARG A 405 28.82 -13.28 13.30
C ARG A 405 29.32 -14.57 12.66
N THR A 406 30.64 -14.78 12.74
CA THR A 406 31.20 -16.13 12.71
C THR A 406 30.65 -16.89 13.93
N PRO A 407 30.09 -18.10 13.77
CA PRO A 407 29.72 -18.91 14.90
C PRO A 407 31.00 -19.30 15.67
N ARG A 408 31.03 -19.05 16.97
CA ARG A 408 31.99 -19.65 17.88
C ARG A 408 31.53 -21.01 18.25
#